data_5b875030dfda83e35f96f21736074694
#
_entry.id   5b875030dfda83e35f96f21736074694
#
_cell.length_a   1.000
_cell.length_b   1.000
_cell.length_c   1.000
_cell.angle_alpha   90.00
_cell.angle_beta   90.00
_cell.angle_gamma   90.00
#
_symmetry.space_group_name_H-M   'P 1'
#
loop_
_entity.id
_entity.type
_entity.pdbx_description
1 polymer ?
#
loop_
_entity_poly.entity_id
_entity_poly.type
_entity_poly.pdbx_seq_one_letter_code
_entity_poly.pdbx_strand_id
1 'polypeptide(L)'
;PNTYRVPEGTAESFAAEIDKGIQRLADKGTELAATMLDLSFDSNGILIPPEGYAQLVVDKTHAAGGLVICDEVQAGYCRLGDNWWGFEKYDIVPDIVTLGKPMGAGHPVAAVVTTREIASKFAEIDSYFNTFGGNPVSCAVASAVLDEIDNNELLKNVTEVGEHLRVGLDKLNDKYDFIGNIQGSGLFWGLDLVEDRVTKEPMHDDKLRHITTLLKDEGVMMGSTGRYDNILKIRPPLIFSKENADQALAAIDKVFSAL
;
A
#
# COMPACT_ATOMS: atom_id res chain seq x y z
N PRO A 1 -2.06 -7.92 -9.00
CA PRO A 1 -2.71 -7.47 -10.24
C PRO A 1 -2.04 -6.20 -10.78
N ASN A 2 -1.17 -6.33 -11.78
CA ASN A 2 -0.47 -5.21 -12.41
C ASN A 2 -1.11 -4.92 -13.78
N THR A 3 -2.12 -4.06 -13.80
CA THR A 3 -2.86 -3.70 -15.02
C THR A 3 -2.02 -2.90 -16.03
N TYR A 4 -0.98 -2.20 -15.58
CA TYR A 4 -0.07 -1.51 -16.49
C TYR A 4 0.77 -2.48 -17.32
N ARG A 5 1.33 -3.55 -16.70
CA ARG A 5 2.17 -4.53 -17.41
C ARG A 5 1.38 -5.68 -18.03
N VAL A 6 0.14 -5.88 -17.59
CA VAL A 6 -0.81 -6.88 -18.12
C VAL A 6 -2.13 -6.16 -18.41
N PRO A 7 -2.18 -5.33 -19.46
CA PRO A 7 -3.33 -4.47 -19.76
C PRO A 7 -4.62 -5.25 -20.10
N GLU A 8 -4.49 -6.49 -20.57
CA GLU A 8 -5.60 -7.42 -20.82
C GLU A 8 -6.08 -8.14 -19.54
N GLY A 9 -5.39 -7.91 -18.41
CA GLY A 9 -5.73 -8.54 -17.13
C GLY A 9 -7.03 -8.03 -16.56
N THR A 10 -7.95 -8.94 -16.25
CA THR A 10 -9.24 -8.65 -15.59
C THR A 10 -9.19 -9.04 -14.11
N ALA A 11 -10.18 -8.59 -13.34
CA ALA A 11 -10.33 -9.00 -11.95
C ALA A 11 -10.34 -10.54 -11.80
N GLU A 12 -11.07 -11.22 -12.71
CA GLU A 12 -11.19 -12.69 -12.73
C GLU A 12 -9.85 -13.36 -13.04
N SER A 13 -9.11 -12.85 -14.04
CA SER A 13 -7.82 -13.44 -14.44
C SER A 13 -6.77 -13.30 -13.34
N PHE A 14 -6.75 -12.17 -12.64
CA PHE A 14 -5.86 -11.98 -11.49
C PHE A 14 -6.31 -12.80 -10.27
N ALA A 15 -7.61 -12.87 -9.99
CA ALA A 15 -8.15 -13.66 -8.89
C ALA A 15 -8.01 -15.17 -9.14
N ALA A 16 -7.88 -15.63 -10.38
CA ALA A 16 -7.61 -17.04 -10.71
C ALA A 16 -6.26 -17.54 -10.13
N GLU A 17 -5.33 -16.65 -9.78
CA GLU A 17 -4.11 -17.04 -9.08
C GLU A 17 -4.39 -17.59 -7.66
N ILE A 18 -5.50 -17.18 -7.04
CA ILE A 18 -5.96 -17.76 -5.76
C ILE A 18 -6.35 -19.22 -5.97
N ASP A 19 -7.10 -19.55 -7.02
CA ASP A 19 -7.49 -20.92 -7.34
C ASP A 19 -6.26 -21.82 -7.54
N LYS A 20 -5.24 -21.31 -8.26
CA LYS A 20 -3.96 -22.01 -8.43
C LYS A 20 -3.22 -22.19 -7.10
N GLY A 21 -3.31 -21.21 -6.20
CA GLY A 21 -2.77 -21.30 -4.85
C GLY A 21 -3.45 -22.41 -4.04
N ILE A 22 -4.77 -22.42 -4.04
CA ILE A 22 -5.61 -23.43 -3.38
C ILE A 22 -5.29 -24.84 -3.92
N GLN A 23 -5.22 -24.99 -5.25
CA GLN A 23 -4.89 -26.28 -5.86
C GLN A 23 -3.50 -26.76 -5.46
N ARG A 24 -2.49 -25.89 -5.44
CA ARG A 24 -1.14 -26.24 -4.98
C ARG A 24 -1.08 -26.71 -3.52
N LEU A 25 -1.96 -26.17 -2.65
CA LEU A 25 -2.10 -26.63 -1.28
C LEU A 25 -2.77 -28.01 -1.23
N ALA A 26 -3.87 -28.19 -1.97
CA ALA A 26 -4.59 -29.45 -2.06
C ALA A 26 -3.69 -30.59 -2.58
N ASP A 27 -2.86 -30.34 -3.60
CA ASP A 27 -1.88 -31.29 -4.15
C ASP A 27 -0.85 -31.75 -3.10
N LYS A 28 -0.65 -30.94 -2.05
CA LYS A 28 0.21 -31.26 -0.90
C LYS A 28 -0.56 -31.89 0.28
N GLY A 29 -1.86 -32.12 0.12
CA GLY A 29 -2.72 -32.61 1.20
C GLY A 29 -2.98 -31.59 2.31
N THR A 30 -2.90 -30.27 1.99
CA THR A 30 -3.09 -29.17 2.93
C THR A 30 -4.28 -28.31 2.48
N GLU A 31 -5.10 -27.90 3.42
CA GLU A 31 -6.22 -26.97 3.18
C GLU A 31 -5.75 -25.50 3.29
N LEU A 32 -6.50 -24.59 2.66
CA LEU A 32 -6.24 -23.16 2.78
C LEU A 32 -6.66 -22.68 4.18
N ALA A 33 -5.72 -22.18 4.98
CA ALA A 33 -6.02 -21.56 6.26
C ALA A 33 -6.45 -20.09 6.10
N ALA A 34 -5.73 -19.32 5.28
CA ALA A 34 -6.02 -17.93 5.04
C ALA A 34 -5.37 -17.41 3.75
N THR A 35 -5.96 -16.35 3.19
CA THR A 35 -5.33 -15.50 2.17
C THR A 35 -4.99 -14.15 2.80
N MET A 36 -3.74 -13.71 2.67
CA MET A 36 -3.31 -12.40 3.16
C MET A 36 -3.16 -11.42 2.00
N LEU A 37 -3.73 -10.24 2.12
CA LEU A 37 -3.75 -9.18 1.12
C LEU A 37 -3.23 -7.87 1.71
N ASP A 38 -2.28 -7.23 1.05
CA ASP A 38 -2.03 -5.79 1.11
C ASP A 38 -2.72 -5.16 -0.12
N LEU A 39 -3.82 -4.46 0.09
CA LEU A 39 -4.63 -3.89 -0.99
C LEU A 39 -4.03 -2.60 -1.59
N SER A 40 -2.92 -2.11 -1.04
CA SER A 40 -2.07 -1.10 -1.67
C SER A 40 -0.99 -1.71 -2.58
N PHE A 41 -0.75 -3.02 -2.47
CA PHE A 41 0.31 -3.75 -3.18
C PHE A 41 1.67 -3.04 -3.12
N ASP A 42 2.00 -2.50 -1.95
CA ASP A 42 3.17 -1.64 -1.72
C ASP A 42 4.46 -2.23 -2.29
N SER A 43 4.84 -3.42 -1.84
CA SER A 43 6.08 -4.08 -2.26
C SER A 43 6.07 -4.49 -3.75
N ASN A 44 4.89 -4.58 -4.36
CA ASN A 44 4.71 -4.92 -5.76
C ASN A 44 4.71 -3.70 -6.69
N GLY A 45 4.71 -2.48 -6.13
CA GLY A 45 4.80 -1.25 -6.90
C GLY A 45 3.64 -0.27 -6.73
N ILE A 46 2.90 -0.38 -5.64
CA ILE A 46 1.74 0.49 -5.35
C ILE A 46 0.68 0.32 -6.44
N LEU A 47 0.18 -0.90 -6.59
CA LEU A 47 -0.73 -1.25 -7.66
C LEU A 47 -2.18 -1.01 -7.25
N ILE A 48 -2.99 -0.54 -8.18
CA ILE A 48 -4.44 -0.47 -8.04
C ILE A 48 -5.04 -1.67 -8.77
N PRO A 49 -5.63 -2.63 -8.04
CA PRO A 49 -6.29 -3.76 -8.68
C PRO A 49 -7.54 -3.33 -9.45
N PRO A 50 -7.95 -4.07 -10.50
CA PRO A 50 -9.19 -3.77 -11.20
C PRO A 50 -10.38 -3.94 -10.27
N GLU A 51 -11.46 -3.22 -10.59
CA GLU A 51 -12.73 -3.28 -9.86
C GLU A 51 -13.22 -4.73 -9.71
N GLY A 52 -13.72 -5.07 -8.52
CA GLY A 52 -14.20 -6.42 -8.20
C GLY A 52 -13.12 -7.43 -7.81
N TYR A 53 -11.82 -7.14 -8.03
CA TYR A 53 -10.75 -8.08 -7.71
C TYR A 53 -10.73 -8.48 -6.22
N ALA A 54 -10.81 -7.51 -5.32
CA ALA A 54 -10.75 -7.79 -3.88
C ALA A 54 -11.91 -8.68 -3.43
N GLN A 55 -13.14 -8.42 -3.92
CA GLN A 55 -14.30 -9.24 -3.61
C GLN A 55 -14.15 -10.68 -4.14
N LEU A 56 -13.64 -10.85 -5.37
CA LEU A 56 -13.38 -12.18 -5.93
C LEU A 56 -12.36 -12.97 -5.09
N VAL A 57 -11.33 -12.31 -4.55
CA VAL A 57 -10.36 -12.97 -3.64
C VAL A 57 -11.03 -13.39 -2.34
N VAL A 58 -11.88 -12.54 -1.76
CA VAL A 58 -12.68 -12.88 -0.57
C VAL A 58 -13.56 -14.10 -0.83
N ASP A 59 -14.36 -14.07 -1.90
CA ASP A 59 -15.29 -15.13 -2.25
C ASP A 59 -14.59 -16.47 -2.46
N LYS A 60 -13.47 -16.49 -3.21
CA LYS A 60 -12.68 -17.70 -3.45
C LYS A 60 -12.02 -18.24 -2.17
N THR A 61 -11.53 -17.35 -1.33
CA THR A 61 -10.92 -17.73 -0.04
C THR A 61 -11.95 -18.38 0.89
N HIS A 62 -13.11 -17.73 1.05
CA HIS A 62 -14.20 -18.25 1.89
C HIS A 62 -14.80 -19.55 1.32
N ALA A 63 -14.96 -19.66 0.00
CA ALA A 63 -15.42 -20.89 -0.65
C ALA A 63 -14.48 -22.08 -0.41
N ALA A 64 -13.19 -21.83 -0.21
CA ALA A 64 -12.19 -22.84 0.15
C ALA A 64 -12.06 -23.09 1.67
N GLY A 65 -12.90 -22.42 2.50
CA GLY A 65 -12.88 -22.55 3.96
C GLY A 65 -11.79 -21.73 4.66
N GLY A 66 -11.04 -20.90 3.93
CA GLY A 66 -10.01 -20.03 4.48
C GLY A 66 -10.52 -18.69 5.00
N LEU A 67 -9.70 -17.98 5.76
CA LEU A 67 -9.96 -16.64 6.27
C LEU A 67 -9.25 -15.58 5.42
N VAL A 68 -9.82 -14.37 5.36
CA VAL A 68 -9.21 -13.22 4.68
C VAL A 68 -8.53 -12.33 5.72
N ILE A 69 -7.21 -12.10 5.52
CA ILE A 69 -6.40 -11.19 6.33
C ILE A 69 -6.05 -9.98 5.49
N CYS A 70 -6.49 -8.79 5.88
CA CYS A 70 -6.02 -7.54 5.28
C CYS A 70 -4.82 -6.98 6.06
N ASP A 71 -3.72 -6.78 5.36
CA ASP A 71 -2.54 -6.10 5.89
C ASP A 71 -2.70 -4.58 5.67
N GLU A 72 -3.08 -3.88 6.74
CA GLU A 72 -3.27 -2.43 6.76
C GLU A 72 -2.02 -1.66 7.23
N VAL A 73 -0.89 -2.34 7.32
CA VAL A 73 0.37 -1.75 7.79
C VAL A 73 0.86 -0.62 6.88
N GLN A 74 0.49 -0.60 5.61
CA GLN A 74 0.79 0.49 4.67
C GLN A 74 -0.46 1.26 4.23
N ALA A 75 -1.56 0.56 3.98
CA ALA A 75 -2.79 1.14 3.44
C ALA A 75 -3.63 1.88 4.49
N GLY A 76 -3.57 1.43 5.74
CA GLY A 76 -4.37 1.96 6.83
C GLY A 76 -3.97 3.35 7.32
N TYR A 77 -4.72 3.82 8.30
CA TYR A 77 -4.55 5.14 8.91
C TYR A 77 -4.66 6.26 7.88
N CYS A 78 -5.72 6.25 7.09
CA CYS A 78 -6.06 7.28 6.10
C CYS A 78 -5.06 7.42 4.94
N ARG A 79 -4.04 6.56 4.84
CA ARG A 79 -2.94 6.69 3.87
C ARG A 79 -3.39 6.82 2.42
N LEU A 80 -4.44 6.08 2.03
CA LEU A 80 -4.95 6.04 0.65
C LEU A 80 -5.96 7.15 0.34
N GLY A 81 -6.32 7.99 1.32
CA GLY A 81 -7.39 8.98 1.20
C GLY A 81 -8.79 8.36 1.22
N ASP A 82 -9.81 9.20 1.39
CA ASP A 82 -11.25 8.88 1.38
C ASP A 82 -11.74 7.90 2.47
N ASN A 83 -10.88 6.99 2.94
CA ASN A 83 -11.19 5.98 3.94
C ASN A 83 -10.10 5.88 5.02
N TRP A 84 -10.46 5.38 6.20
CA TRP A 84 -9.50 5.08 7.27
C TRP A 84 -8.63 3.86 6.93
N TRP A 85 -9.24 2.85 6.30
CA TRP A 85 -8.62 1.57 6.01
C TRP A 85 -8.64 1.28 4.52
N GLY A 86 -7.59 0.64 4.03
CA GLY A 86 -7.46 0.30 2.62
C GLY A 86 -8.54 -0.67 2.13
N PHE A 87 -9.00 -1.59 2.96
CA PHE A 87 -10.05 -2.53 2.60
C PHE A 87 -11.41 -1.87 2.35
N GLU A 88 -11.70 -0.73 3.03
CA GLU A 88 -12.93 0.03 2.82
C GLU A 88 -13.05 0.58 1.40
N LYS A 89 -11.91 0.92 0.78
CA LYS A 89 -11.85 1.40 -0.61
C LYS A 89 -12.39 0.38 -1.62
N TYR A 90 -12.39 -0.90 -1.25
CA TYR A 90 -12.81 -2.00 -2.11
C TYR A 90 -14.10 -2.68 -1.63
N ASP A 91 -14.82 -2.04 -0.69
CA ASP A 91 -16.08 -2.51 -0.11
C ASP A 91 -16.04 -3.95 0.42
N ILE A 92 -14.91 -4.40 0.94
CA ILE A 92 -14.78 -5.72 1.56
C ILE A 92 -14.67 -5.62 3.08
N VAL A 93 -15.05 -6.70 3.76
CA VAL A 93 -14.87 -6.85 5.22
C VAL A 93 -13.98 -8.07 5.46
N PRO A 94 -12.72 -7.87 5.87
CA PRO A 94 -11.82 -8.98 6.18
C PRO A 94 -12.17 -9.65 7.52
N ASP A 95 -11.77 -10.92 7.68
CA ASP A 95 -11.90 -11.64 8.94
C ASP A 95 -10.86 -11.18 9.98
N ILE A 96 -9.69 -10.79 9.50
CA ILE A 96 -8.55 -10.35 10.31
C ILE A 96 -7.92 -9.11 9.66
N VAL A 97 -7.55 -8.13 10.47
CA VAL A 97 -6.79 -6.95 10.06
C VAL A 97 -5.49 -6.89 10.85
N THR A 98 -4.35 -6.71 10.15
CA THR A 98 -3.05 -6.48 10.80
C THR A 98 -2.67 -5.00 10.72
N LEU A 99 -2.26 -4.44 11.85
CA LEU A 99 -1.88 -3.04 12.03
C LEU A 99 -0.46 -2.93 12.55
N GLY A 100 0.25 -1.89 12.15
CA GLY A 100 1.62 -1.64 12.61
C GLY A 100 2.12 -0.27 12.15
N LYS A 101 3.40 -0.12 11.92
CA LYS A 101 4.09 1.11 11.44
C LYS A 101 3.47 2.45 11.88
N PRO A 102 2.41 2.98 11.18
CA PRO A 102 1.81 4.27 11.51
C PRO A 102 1.09 4.27 12.87
N MET A 103 0.68 3.10 13.37
CA MET A 103 -0.07 2.95 14.62
C MET A 103 0.58 3.64 15.82
N GLY A 104 1.91 3.68 15.86
CA GLY A 104 2.66 4.33 16.94
C GLY A 104 3.44 5.57 16.51
N ALA A 105 3.35 6.01 15.24
CA ALA A 105 4.07 7.17 14.72
C ALA A 105 5.57 7.20 15.09
N GLY A 106 6.23 6.03 15.09
CA GLY A 106 7.63 5.86 15.47
C GLY A 106 7.82 5.07 16.78
N HIS A 107 6.80 4.97 17.64
CA HIS A 107 6.83 4.07 18.78
C HIS A 107 6.48 2.63 18.35
N PRO A 108 7.21 1.59 18.84
CA PRO A 108 6.97 0.22 18.43
C PRO A 108 5.67 -0.34 19.02
N VAL A 109 4.64 -0.40 18.21
CA VAL A 109 3.34 -0.98 18.54
C VAL A 109 2.69 -1.56 17.29
N ALA A 110 2.05 -2.70 17.45
CA ALA A 110 1.29 -3.38 16.42
C ALA A 110 0.04 -4.02 17.02
N ALA A 111 -0.95 -4.31 16.19
CA ALA A 111 -2.18 -4.96 16.62
C ALA A 111 -2.71 -5.91 15.55
N VAL A 112 -3.49 -6.87 16.01
CA VAL A 112 -4.38 -7.69 15.19
C VAL A 112 -5.81 -7.40 15.64
N VAL A 113 -6.67 -7.07 14.69
CA VAL A 113 -8.10 -6.86 14.91
C VAL A 113 -8.86 -8.00 14.24
N THR A 114 -9.76 -8.62 14.95
CA THR A 114 -10.55 -9.74 14.44
C THR A 114 -11.89 -9.88 15.17
N THR A 115 -12.72 -10.82 14.72
CA THR A 115 -13.99 -11.11 15.36
C THR A 115 -13.77 -11.81 16.70
N ARG A 116 -14.75 -11.68 17.60
CA ARG A 116 -14.74 -12.39 18.90
C ARG A 116 -14.67 -13.90 18.71
N GLU A 117 -15.30 -14.45 17.68
CA GLU A 117 -15.30 -15.88 17.40
C GLU A 117 -13.89 -16.39 17.13
N ILE A 118 -13.16 -15.74 16.22
CA ILE A 118 -11.78 -16.11 15.86
C ILE A 118 -10.86 -15.95 17.07
N ALA A 119 -10.96 -14.83 17.79
CA ALA A 119 -10.18 -14.59 18.99
C ALA A 119 -10.43 -15.63 20.09
N SER A 120 -11.68 -16.06 20.28
CA SER A 120 -12.03 -17.09 21.25
C SER A 120 -11.44 -18.44 20.89
N LYS A 121 -11.52 -18.85 19.61
CA LYS A 121 -10.89 -20.10 19.14
C LYS A 121 -9.38 -20.09 19.33
N PHE A 122 -8.71 -18.97 19.08
CA PHE A 122 -7.28 -18.85 19.34
C PHE A 122 -6.97 -19.05 20.84
N ALA A 123 -7.75 -18.44 21.74
CA ALA A 123 -7.58 -18.56 23.18
C ALA A 123 -7.84 -20.00 23.72
N GLU A 124 -8.63 -20.81 23.01
CA GLU A 124 -8.87 -22.23 23.36
C GLU A 124 -7.70 -23.13 22.99
N ILE A 125 -6.96 -22.79 21.92
CA ILE A 125 -5.90 -23.63 21.35
C ILE A 125 -4.56 -23.39 22.04
N ASP A 126 -4.26 -22.14 22.39
CA ASP A 126 -2.96 -21.75 22.95
C ASP A 126 -3.09 -20.66 24.02
N SER A 127 -2.18 -20.69 24.99
CA SER A 127 -2.02 -19.59 25.95
C SER A 127 -1.08 -18.53 25.37
N TYR A 128 -1.63 -17.51 24.72
CA TYR A 128 -0.85 -16.39 24.24
C TYR A 128 -0.30 -15.54 25.39
N PHE A 129 1.01 -15.33 25.38
CA PHE A 129 1.67 -14.42 26.31
C PHE A 129 2.67 -13.52 25.56
N ASN A 130 2.62 -12.23 25.86
CA ASN A 130 3.57 -11.24 25.37
C ASN A 130 3.91 -10.25 26.49
N THR A 131 5.15 -10.25 26.94
CA THR A 131 5.62 -9.44 28.08
C THR A 131 5.33 -7.96 27.94
N PHE A 132 5.48 -7.41 26.72
CA PHE A 132 5.30 -5.99 26.45
C PHE A 132 4.01 -5.67 25.66
N GLY A 133 3.31 -6.68 25.19
CA GLY A 133 2.07 -6.51 24.43
C GLY A 133 0.99 -5.84 25.27
N GLY A 134 0.33 -4.80 24.69
CA GLY A 134 -0.74 -4.07 25.36
C GLY A 134 -0.32 -3.28 26.59
N ASN A 135 0.98 -2.93 26.73
CA ASN A 135 1.40 -2.10 27.85
C ASN A 135 0.79 -0.68 27.77
N PRO A 136 0.55 -0.02 28.93
CA PRO A 136 -0.15 1.26 28.97
C PRO A 136 0.50 2.37 28.15
N VAL A 137 1.85 2.39 28.05
CA VAL A 137 2.58 3.44 27.29
C VAL A 137 2.30 3.28 25.81
N SER A 138 2.47 2.07 25.27
CA SER A 138 2.22 1.80 23.84
C SER A 138 0.75 2.04 23.46
N CYS A 139 -0.19 1.65 24.33
CA CYS A 139 -1.62 1.90 24.11
C CYS A 139 -1.94 3.40 24.13
N ALA A 140 -1.36 4.16 25.06
CA ALA A 140 -1.54 5.61 25.10
C ALA A 140 -0.99 6.31 23.85
N VAL A 141 0.17 5.87 23.34
CA VAL A 141 0.73 6.38 22.09
C VAL A 141 -0.18 6.05 20.90
N ALA A 142 -0.66 4.82 20.79
CA ALA A 142 -1.57 4.42 19.73
C ALA A 142 -2.88 5.23 19.76
N SER A 143 -3.46 5.46 20.94
CA SER A 143 -4.64 6.32 21.10
C SER A 143 -4.36 7.75 20.67
N ALA A 144 -3.22 8.33 21.07
CA ALA A 144 -2.83 9.69 20.69
C ALA A 144 -2.68 9.84 19.16
N VAL A 145 -2.24 8.80 18.45
CA VAL A 145 -2.18 8.83 16.98
C VAL A 145 -3.58 8.90 16.36
N LEU A 146 -4.54 8.16 16.90
CA LEU A 146 -5.94 8.22 16.44
C LEU A 146 -6.53 9.60 16.70
N ASP A 147 -6.33 10.14 17.92
CA ASP A 147 -6.78 11.48 18.30
C ASP A 147 -6.18 12.57 17.39
N GLU A 148 -4.89 12.43 17.03
CA GLU A 148 -4.21 13.37 16.14
C GLU A 148 -4.81 13.35 14.73
N ILE A 149 -5.13 12.17 14.20
CA ILE A 149 -5.77 12.02 12.89
C ILE A 149 -7.16 12.67 12.88
N ASP A 150 -7.97 12.42 13.91
CA ASP A 150 -9.32 12.97 14.01
C ASP A 150 -9.32 14.48 14.27
N ASN A 151 -8.57 14.95 15.28
CA ASN A 151 -8.57 16.34 15.70
C ASN A 151 -8.02 17.29 14.63
N ASN A 152 -7.12 16.83 13.78
CA ASN A 152 -6.52 17.61 12.70
C ASN A 152 -7.12 17.29 11.32
N GLU A 153 -8.23 16.56 11.26
CA GLU A 153 -8.92 16.20 10.01
C GLU A 153 -7.96 15.61 8.96
N LEU A 154 -7.00 14.76 9.39
CA LEU A 154 -5.93 14.30 8.50
C LEU A 154 -6.45 13.44 7.34
N LEU A 155 -7.58 12.74 7.47
CA LEU A 155 -8.21 12.06 6.35
C LEU A 155 -8.53 13.04 5.20
N LYS A 156 -9.15 14.17 5.52
CA LYS A 156 -9.46 15.22 4.56
C LYS A 156 -8.18 15.83 3.95
N ASN A 157 -7.17 16.09 4.78
CA ASN A 157 -5.88 16.59 4.29
C ASN A 157 -5.25 15.61 3.29
N VAL A 158 -5.25 14.31 3.59
CA VAL A 158 -4.70 13.27 2.69
C VAL A 158 -5.42 13.23 1.36
N THR A 159 -6.75 13.34 1.36
CA THR A 159 -7.56 13.38 0.13
C THR A 159 -7.24 14.62 -0.70
N GLU A 160 -7.26 15.82 -0.09
CA GLU A 160 -7.04 17.07 -0.80
C GLU A 160 -5.60 17.24 -1.31
N VAL A 161 -4.60 16.90 -0.49
CA VAL A 161 -3.18 16.98 -0.90
C VAL A 161 -2.81 15.85 -1.85
N GLY A 162 -3.44 14.68 -1.69
CA GLY A 162 -3.29 13.56 -2.62
C GLY A 162 -3.74 13.90 -4.03
N GLU A 163 -4.90 14.57 -4.16
CA GLU A 163 -5.39 15.04 -5.45
C GLU A 163 -4.49 16.13 -6.05
N HIS A 164 -3.98 17.05 -5.21
CA HIS A 164 -3.01 18.04 -5.66
C HIS A 164 -1.71 17.41 -6.18
N LEU A 165 -1.19 16.39 -5.48
CA LEU A 165 -0.04 15.60 -5.93
C LEU A 165 -0.33 14.89 -7.26
N ARG A 166 -1.50 14.24 -7.40
CA ARG A 166 -1.91 13.56 -8.63
C ARG A 166 -1.83 14.49 -9.84
N VAL A 167 -2.43 15.67 -9.72
CA VAL A 167 -2.39 16.68 -10.81
C VAL A 167 -0.96 17.10 -11.16
N GLY A 168 -0.09 17.23 -10.15
CA GLY A 168 1.33 17.55 -10.37
C GLY A 168 2.09 16.40 -11.04
N LEU A 169 1.85 15.18 -10.60
CA LEU A 169 2.45 13.97 -11.17
C LEU A 169 2.02 13.73 -12.62
N ASP A 170 0.74 13.96 -12.94
CA ASP A 170 0.22 13.87 -14.31
C ASP A 170 0.99 14.83 -15.26
N LYS A 171 1.28 16.06 -14.83
CA LYS A 171 2.08 17.01 -15.60
C LYS A 171 3.52 16.51 -15.83
N LEU A 172 4.11 15.86 -14.82
CA LEU A 172 5.44 15.23 -14.99
C LEU A 172 5.38 14.06 -15.97
N ASN A 173 4.31 13.25 -15.91
CA ASN A 173 4.08 12.15 -16.85
C ASN A 173 3.95 12.62 -18.31
N ASP A 174 3.30 13.76 -18.53
CA ASP A 174 3.17 14.37 -19.86
C ASP A 174 4.50 14.93 -20.37
N LYS A 175 5.39 15.32 -19.46
CA LYS A 175 6.67 15.96 -19.79
C LYS A 175 7.81 14.96 -20.02
N TYR A 176 7.80 13.82 -19.32
CA TYR A 176 8.91 12.87 -19.30
C TYR A 176 8.52 11.49 -19.82
N ASP A 177 9.03 11.10 -20.98
CA ASP A 177 8.71 9.82 -21.62
C ASP A 177 9.18 8.58 -20.86
N PHE A 178 10.12 8.73 -19.93
CA PHE A 178 10.58 7.63 -19.09
C PHE A 178 9.68 7.38 -17.85
N ILE A 179 8.62 8.17 -17.64
CA ILE A 179 7.56 7.81 -16.70
C ILE A 179 6.56 6.94 -17.45
N GLY A 180 6.60 5.63 -17.23
CA GLY A 180 5.74 4.68 -17.93
C GLY A 180 4.32 4.66 -17.37
N ASN A 181 4.18 4.82 -16.03
CA ASN A 181 2.89 4.80 -15.36
C ASN A 181 2.95 5.50 -14.01
N ILE A 182 1.81 6.05 -13.59
CA ILE A 182 1.59 6.59 -12.25
C ILE A 182 0.44 5.84 -11.61
N GLN A 183 0.65 5.31 -10.41
CA GLN A 183 -0.36 4.59 -9.65
C GLN A 183 -0.35 5.04 -8.21
N GLY A 184 -1.51 5.02 -7.57
CA GLY A 184 -1.65 5.35 -6.16
C GLY A 184 -2.93 6.09 -5.84
N SER A 185 -3.05 6.51 -4.59
CA SER A 185 -4.12 7.39 -4.12
C SER A 185 -3.72 8.04 -2.78
N GLY A 186 -4.40 9.12 -2.43
CA GLY A 186 -4.08 9.86 -1.21
C GLY A 186 -2.62 10.32 -1.18
N LEU A 187 -1.93 10.00 -0.10
CA LEU A 187 -0.50 10.28 0.06
C LEU A 187 0.36 9.01 -0.13
N PHE A 188 0.02 8.23 -1.16
CA PHE A 188 0.74 7.00 -1.51
C PHE A 188 0.77 6.78 -3.01
N TRP A 189 1.90 7.12 -3.65
CA TRP A 189 2.06 7.09 -5.10
C TRP A 189 3.32 6.33 -5.53
N GLY A 190 3.25 5.70 -6.69
CA GLY A 190 4.36 5.05 -7.38
C GLY A 190 4.48 5.57 -8.81
N LEU A 191 5.68 6.01 -9.19
CA LEU A 191 6.03 6.32 -10.57
C LEU A 191 6.84 5.16 -11.13
N ASP A 192 6.25 4.38 -12.03
CA ASP A 192 6.92 3.27 -12.73
C ASP A 192 7.81 3.87 -13.83
N LEU A 193 9.13 3.94 -13.56
CA LEU A 193 10.11 4.48 -14.48
C LEU A 193 10.56 3.39 -15.46
N VAL A 194 10.65 3.74 -16.73
CA VAL A 194 10.95 2.83 -17.83
C VAL A 194 12.06 3.35 -18.71
N GLU A 195 12.79 2.46 -19.39
CA GLU A 195 13.75 2.82 -20.43
C GLU A 195 13.01 3.20 -21.72
N ASP A 196 11.87 2.55 -21.97
CA ASP A 196 11.03 2.79 -23.13
C ASP A 196 9.55 2.59 -22.77
N ARG A 197 8.72 3.60 -23.04
CA ARG A 197 7.29 3.62 -22.70
C ARG A 197 6.47 2.60 -23.50
N VAL A 198 6.89 2.25 -24.71
CA VAL A 198 6.17 1.32 -25.59
C VAL A 198 6.40 -0.13 -25.17
N THR A 199 7.66 -0.51 -24.98
CA THR A 199 8.04 -1.85 -24.53
C THR A 199 7.80 -2.05 -23.03
N LYS A 200 7.68 -0.96 -22.27
CA LYS A 200 7.57 -0.93 -20.81
C LYS A 200 8.77 -1.58 -20.11
N GLU A 201 9.94 -1.56 -20.77
CA GLU A 201 11.16 -2.07 -20.18
C GLU A 201 11.48 -1.28 -18.91
N PRO A 202 11.61 -1.94 -17.73
CA PRO A 202 11.88 -1.24 -16.48
C PRO A 202 13.20 -0.47 -16.56
N MET A 203 13.21 0.75 -16.02
CA MET A 203 14.47 1.49 -15.84
C MET A 203 15.41 0.69 -14.95
N HIS A 204 16.70 0.66 -15.33
CA HIS A 204 17.71 -0.07 -14.56
C HIS A 204 17.82 0.49 -13.14
N ASP A 205 17.96 -0.39 -12.16
CA ASP A 205 17.96 -0.04 -10.72
C ASP A 205 19.10 0.94 -10.34
N ASP A 206 20.25 0.89 -11.04
CA ASP A 206 21.34 1.86 -10.83
C ASP A 206 20.92 3.29 -11.21
N LYS A 207 20.14 3.46 -12.28
CA LYS A 207 19.61 4.77 -12.67
C LYS A 207 18.65 5.28 -11.61
N LEU A 208 17.75 4.43 -11.09
CA LEU A 208 16.83 4.84 -10.05
C LEU A 208 17.57 5.19 -8.74
N ARG A 209 18.60 4.43 -8.37
CA ARG A 209 19.46 4.79 -7.23
C ARG A 209 20.14 6.14 -7.42
N HIS A 210 20.58 6.44 -8.65
CA HIS A 210 21.16 7.76 -8.98
C HIS A 210 20.09 8.86 -8.83
N ILE A 211 18.89 8.67 -9.37
CA ILE A 211 17.76 9.59 -9.23
C ILE A 211 17.43 9.86 -7.75
N THR A 212 17.30 8.81 -6.94
CA THR A 212 17.00 8.98 -5.50
C THR A 212 18.11 9.71 -4.75
N THR A 213 19.38 9.55 -5.18
CA THR A 213 20.50 10.31 -4.64
C THR A 213 20.41 11.79 -4.99
N LEU A 214 20.13 12.13 -6.25
CA LEU A 214 19.94 13.51 -6.69
C LEU A 214 18.75 14.18 -6.00
N LEU A 215 17.62 13.45 -5.83
CA LEU A 215 16.47 13.95 -5.09
C LEU A 215 16.81 14.28 -3.63
N LYS A 216 17.62 13.44 -2.98
CA LYS A 216 18.11 13.70 -1.63
C LYS A 216 18.95 14.98 -1.57
N ASP A 217 19.79 15.24 -2.57
CA ASP A 217 20.60 16.47 -2.66
C ASP A 217 19.72 17.71 -2.88
N GLU A 218 18.54 17.56 -3.49
CA GLU A 218 17.50 18.59 -3.60
C GLU A 218 16.59 18.66 -2.35
N GLY A 219 16.90 17.95 -1.28
CA GLY A 219 16.17 17.96 0.00
C GLY A 219 14.94 17.05 0.05
N VAL A 220 14.75 16.17 -0.92
CA VAL A 220 13.61 15.25 -0.98
C VAL A 220 14.08 13.80 -0.91
N MET A 221 13.77 13.11 0.18
CA MET A 221 14.17 11.73 0.38
C MET A 221 13.05 10.77 -0.05
N MET A 222 13.32 10.01 -1.10
CA MET A 222 12.41 8.98 -1.64
C MET A 222 13.13 7.64 -1.76
N GLY A 223 12.36 6.56 -1.81
CA GLY A 223 12.88 5.21 -2.03
C GLY A 223 12.31 4.57 -3.28
N SER A 224 12.77 3.39 -3.60
CA SER A 224 12.25 2.54 -4.66
C SER A 224 11.38 1.42 -4.13
N THR A 225 10.58 0.83 -5.01
CA THR A 225 9.75 -0.35 -4.76
C THR A 225 9.47 -1.07 -6.08
N GLY A 226 8.69 -2.16 -6.01
CA GLY A 226 8.29 -2.93 -7.17
C GLY A 226 9.25 -4.07 -7.49
N ARG A 227 8.80 -4.97 -8.36
CA ARG A 227 9.52 -6.21 -8.71
C ARG A 227 10.92 -5.96 -9.30
N TYR A 228 11.12 -4.82 -9.94
CA TYR A 228 12.35 -4.46 -10.66
C TYR A 228 13.07 -3.28 -10.00
N ASP A 229 12.64 -2.86 -8.79
CA ASP A 229 13.15 -1.68 -8.09
C ASP A 229 13.17 -0.39 -8.95
N ASN A 230 12.28 -0.31 -9.93
CA ASN A 230 12.18 0.81 -10.87
C ASN A 230 11.04 1.78 -10.58
N ILE A 231 10.33 1.59 -9.48
CA ILE A 231 9.21 2.44 -9.09
C ILE A 231 9.64 3.42 -8.01
N LEU A 232 9.64 4.71 -8.34
CA LEU A 232 9.88 5.78 -7.36
C LEU A 232 8.68 5.88 -6.43
N LYS A 233 8.92 5.68 -5.13
CA LYS A 233 7.88 5.61 -4.11
C LYS A 233 7.71 6.94 -3.39
N ILE A 234 6.51 7.51 -3.46
CA ILE A 234 6.12 8.75 -2.80
C ILE A 234 5.18 8.42 -1.64
N ARG A 235 5.65 8.63 -0.40
CA ARG A 235 4.90 8.33 0.81
C ARG A 235 5.24 9.33 1.91
N PRO A 236 4.77 10.57 1.79
CA PRO A 236 5.03 11.60 2.79
C PRO A 236 4.22 11.38 4.08
N PRO A 237 4.51 12.10 5.18
CA PRO A 237 3.66 12.06 6.38
C PRO A 237 2.25 12.56 6.09
N LEU A 238 1.25 12.15 6.89
CA LEU A 238 -0.17 12.53 6.68
C LEU A 238 -0.42 14.04 6.79
N ILE A 239 0.45 14.75 7.53
CA ILE A 239 0.41 16.22 7.69
C ILE A 239 1.05 16.98 6.52
N PHE A 240 1.43 16.30 5.44
CA PHE A 240 2.03 16.92 4.26
C PHE A 240 1.10 17.96 3.67
N SER A 241 1.60 19.17 3.40
CA SER A 241 0.80 20.26 2.85
C SER A 241 0.91 20.34 1.32
N LYS A 242 0.06 21.16 0.70
CA LYS A 242 0.16 21.43 -0.75
C LYS A 242 1.48 22.11 -1.11
N GLU A 243 1.99 23.00 -0.25
CA GLU A 243 3.30 23.66 -0.44
C GLU A 243 4.44 22.64 -0.39
N ASN A 244 4.37 21.67 0.52
CA ASN A 244 5.35 20.58 0.57
C ASN A 244 5.25 19.69 -0.68
N ALA A 245 4.04 19.44 -1.19
CA ALA A 245 3.82 18.71 -2.43
C ALA A 245 4.44 19.45 -3.62
N ASP A 246 4.25 20.77 -3.72
CA ASP A 246 4.85 21.61 -4.76
C ASP A 246 6.39 21.59 -4.70
N GLN A 247 6.98 21.63 -3.50
CA GLN A 247 8.44 21.49 -3.32
C GLN A 247 8.94 20.12 -3.82
N ALA A 248 8.24 19.03 -3.46
CA ALA A 248 8.60 17.70 -3.90
C ALA A 248 8.48 17.54 -5.43
N LEU A 249 7.40 18.04 -6.02
CA LEU A 249 7.19 18.03 -7.48
C LEU A 249 8.27 18.86 -8.22
N ALA A 250 8.63 20.02 -7.71
CA ALA A 250 9.68 20.86 -8.27
C ALA A 250 11.06 20.17 -8.20
N ALA A 251 11.37 19.48 -7.10
CA ALA A 251 12.60 18.71 -6.98
C ALA A 251 12.64 17.54 -7.97
N ILE A 252 11.54 16.81 -8.14
CA ILE A 252 11.42 15.74 -9.11
C ILE A 252 11.62 16.31 -10.53
N ASP A 253 10.94 17.40 -10.87
CA ASP A 253 11.05 18.06 -12.19
C ASP A 253 12.49 18.50 -12.48
N LYS A 254 13.15 19.10 -11.49
CA LYS A 254 14.54 19.54 -11.60
C LYS A 254 15.50 18.38 -11.85
N VAL A 255 15.37 17.30 -11.09
CA VAL A 255 16.20 16.10 -11.26
C VAL A 255 15.93 15.44 -12.60
N PHE A 256 14.66 15.26 -12.98
CA PHE A 256 14.29 14.61 -14.22
C PHE A 256 14.71 15.41 -15.46
N SER A 257 14.76 16.74 -15.38
CA SER A 257 15.23 17.59 -16.46
C SER A 257 16.74 17.55 -16.70
N ALA A 258 17.49 16.98 -15.77
CA ALA A 258 18.94 16.84 -15.82
C ALA A 258 19.41 15.42 -16.24
N LEU A 259 18.47 14.48 -16.46
CA LEU A 259 18.75 13.12 -16.92
C LEU A 259 18.85 13.06 -18.44
#